data_720e9252682a74570cb5f4599af7a2b7
#
_entry.id   720e9252682a74570cb5f4599af7a2b7
#
_cell.length_a   1.000
_cell.length_b   1.000
_cell.length_c   1.000
_cell.angle_alpha   90.00
_cell.angle_beta   90.00
_cell.angle_gamma   90.00
#
_symmetry.space_group_name_H-M   'P 1'
#
loop_
_entity.id
_entity.type
_entity.pdbx_description
1 polymer ?
#
loop_
_entity_poly.entity_id
_entity_poly.type
_entity_poly.pdbx_seq_one_letter_code
_entity_poly.pdbx_strand_id
1 'polypeptide(L)'
;MNSQDITRALIDTTVARAMVEMDADPKRSVRKLCDLGRQFSRGRFQNQIFAIFQDLLRNDESPYYQAIDFLLRSNDPEALRQFGINIGYNSFTYGAQILRQKQKELSFAVPWVVKLRLDSRIPDTYDSSFFASVVRTGLTYGIYSYQLRSMDHHEDMESYLAVIQSHPECAFLWFLSDTPLTEKQQKLLLSCPNLMVSLPIDAPSTASMAKALRRQRTLFGMHKVYQDADAAAYLLSFDHLYSQMEQSVFFFLVADDSCSKESIR
;
A
#
# COMPACT_ATOMS: atom_id res chain seq x y z
N MET A 1 -1.40 -27.56 8.51
CA MET A 1 -1.36 -26.58 7.38
C MET A 1 -2.69 -26.69 6.65
N ASN A 2 -3.45 -25.61 6.62
CA ASN A 2 -4.72 -25.63 5.89
C ASN A 2 -4.48 -25.39 4.38
N SER A 3 -5.47 -25.63 3.53
CA SER A 3 -5.37 -25.45 2.06
C SER A 3 -4.94 -24.02 1.66
N GLN A 4 -5.20 -23.04 2.51
CA GLN A 4 -4.91 -21.63 2.27
C GLN A 4 -3.45 -21.29 2.55
N ASP A 5 -2.86 -21.91 3.59
CA ASP A 5 -1.43 -21.76 3.89
C ASP A 5 -0.58 -22.32 2.73
N ILE A 6 -1.04 -23.44 2.14
CA ILE A 6 -0.39 -24.05 0.97
C ILE A 6 -0.48 -23.11 -0.23
N THR A 7 -1.66 -22.55 -0.50
CA THR A 7 -1.85 -21.64 -1.64
C THR A 7 -1.02 -20.37 -1.47
N ARG A 8 -0.99 -19.80 -0.26
CA ARG A 8 -0.15 -18.62 0.04
C ARG A 8 1.33 -18.93 -0.17
N ALA A 9 1.83 -20.05 0.36
CA ALA A 9 3.21 -20.47 0.20
C ALA A 9 3.60 -20.69 -1.27
N LEU A 10 2.67 -21.25 -2.07
CA LEU A 10 2.87 -21.43 -3.50
C LEU A 10 2.96 -20.08 -4.24
N ILE A 11 2.06 -19.15 -3.94
CA ILE A 11 2.09 -17.80 -4.52
C ILE A 11 3.39 -17.09 -4.11
N ASP A 12 3.76 -17.16 -2.85
CA ASP A 12 4.97 -16.55 -2.30
C ASP A 12 6.22 -17.04 -3.01
N THR A 13 6.37 -18.37 -3.13
CA THR A 13 7.49 -18.99 -3.85
C THR A 13 7.53 -18.59 -5.32
N THR A 14 6.35 -18.52 -5.97
CA THR A 14 6.27 -18.15 -7.39
C THR A 14 6.61 -16.69 -7.62
N VAL A 15 6.14 -15.79 -6.74
CA VAL A 15 6.47 -14.35 -6.79
C VAL A 15 7.97 -14.15 -6.55
N ALA A 16 8.54 -14.78 -5.51
CA ALA A 16 9.96 -14.71 -5.21
C ALA A 16 10.82 -15.15 -6.41
N ARG A 17 10.46 -16.28 -7.04
CA ARG A 17 11.14 -16.76 -8.23
C ARG A 17 11.02 -15.81 -9.41
N ALA A 18 9.82 -15.28 -9.66
CA ALA A 18 9.62 -14.32 -10.75
C ALA A 18 10.42 -13.04 -10.53
N MET A 19 10.56 -12.56 -9.29
CA MET A 19 11.39 -11.40 -8.97
C MET A 19 12.88 -11.64 -9.26
N VAL A 20 13.40 -12.83 -8.99
CA VAL A 20 14.79 -13.21 -9.36
C VAL A 20 14.93 -13.30 -10.88
N GLU A 21 13.95 -13.87 -11.60
CA GLU A 21 13.96 -13.98 -13.06
C GLU A 21 13.86 -12.60 -13.75
N MET A 22 13.39 -11.55 -13.06
CA MET A 22 13.26 -10.20 -13.61
C MET A 22 14.60 -9.56 -13.98
N ASP A 23 15.70 -9.92 -13.34
CA ASP A 23 17.02 -9.41 -13.70
C ASP A 23 17.47 -9.86 -15.09
N ALA A 24 17.01 -11.05 -15.53
CA ALA A 24 17.36 -11.62 -16.83
C ALA A 24 16.36 -11.24 -17.94
N ASP A 25 15.06 -11.27 -17.63
CA ASP A 25 13.97 -10.93 -18.57
C ASP A 25 12.80 -10.24 -17.83
N PRO A 26 12.92 -8.91 -17.61
CA PRO A 26 11.92 -8.15 -16.85
C PRO A 26 10.52 -8.24 -17.50
N LYS A 27 10.43 -8.10 -18.83
CA LYS A 27 9.14 -8.05 -19.53
C LYS A 27 8.37 -9.36 -19.38
N ARG A 28 9.06 -10.48 -19.57
CA ARG A 28 8.46 -11.82 -19.43
C ARG A 28 8.05 -12.11 -18.00
N SER A 29 8.89 -11.75 -17.03
CA SER A 29 8.63 -12.04 -15.62
C SER A 29 7.44 -11.23 -15.08
N VAL A 30 7.31 -9.96 -15.47
CA VAL A 30 6.16 -9.13 -15.13
C VAL A 30 4.86 -9.69 -15.70
N ARG A 31 4.87 -10.14 -16.97
CA ARG A 31 3.70 -10.80 -17.59
C ARG A 31 3.31 -12.07 -16.84
N LYS A 32 4.29 -12.92 -16.50
CA LYS A 32 4.03 -14.12 -15.70
C LYS A 32 3.37 -13.79 -14.34
N LEU A 33 3.79 -12.70 -13.67
CA LEU A 33 3.16 -12.26 -12.43
C LEU A 33 1.71 -11.80 -12.64
N CYS A 34 1.43 -11.09 -13.74
CA CYS A 34 0.06 -10.70 -14.08
C CYS A 34 -0.81 -11.93 -14.38
N ASP A 35 -0.27 -12.91 -15.12
CA ASP A 35 -0.98 -14.16 -15.43
C ASP A 35 -1.26 -14.98 -14.16
N LEU A 36 -0.27 -15.05 -13.25
CA LEU A 36 -0.43 -15.67 -11.94
C LEU A 36 -1.53 -14.98 -11.13
N GLY A 37 -1.48 -13.66 -11.03
CA GLY A 37 -2.49 -12.86 -10.34
C GLY A 37 -3.89 -13.13 -10.90
N ARG A 38 -4.04 -13.20 -12.23
CA ARG A 38 -5.29 -13.53 -12.89
C ARG A 38 -5.76 -14.95 -12.58
N GLN A 39 -4.87 -15.92 -12.55
CA GLN A 39 -5.19 -17.33 -12.24
C GLN A 39 -5.75 -17.48 -10.81
N PHE A 40 -5.25 -16.70 -9.85
CA PHE A 40 -5.71 -16.71 -8.46
C PHE A 40 -6.86 -15.73 -8.19
N SER A 41 -7.24 -14.89 -9.14
CA SER A 41 -8.36 -13.97 -8.97
C SER A 41 -9.68 -14.71 -8.88
N ARG A 42 -10.50 -14.33 -7.90
CA ARG A 42 -11.82 -14.95 -7.65
C ARG A 42 -12.93 -13.90 -7.54
N GLY A 43 -12.92 -12.94 -8.42
CA GLY A 43 -13.96 -11.92 -8.41
C GLY A 43 -13.91 -11.04 -9.64
N ARG A 44 -15.08 -10.49 -10.02
CA ARG A 44 -15.19 -9.64 -11.21
C ARG A 44 -14.19 -8.49 -11.20
N PHE A 45 -14.04 -7.82 -10.05
CA PHE A 45 -13.15 -6.68 -9.87
C PHE A 45 -11.67 -7.07 -10.07
N GLN A 46 -11.22 -8.17 -9.45
CA GLN A 46 -9.84 -8.66 -9.59
C GLN A 46 -9.53 -9.06 -11.03
N ASN A 47 -10.45 -9.79 -11.67
CA ASN A 47 -10.30 -10.19 -13.07
C ASN A 47 -10.18 -8.98 -14.02
N GLN A 48 -10.94 -7.91 -13.75
CA GLN A 48 -10.85 -6.67 -14.51
C GLN A 48 -9.50 -5.97 -14.31
N ILE A 49 -8.99 -5.87 -13.09
CA ILE A 49 -7.68 -5.26 -12.80
C ILE A 49 -6.57 -6.01 -13.55
N PHE A 50 -6.51 -7.34 -13.44
CA PHE A 50 -5.48 -8.11 -14.12
C PHE A 50 -5.64 -8.08 -15.64
N ALA A 51 -6.86 -8.00 -16.17
CA ALA A 51 -7.09 -7.80 -17.61
C ALA A 51 -6.54 -6.45 -18.09
N ILE A 52 -6.74 -5.38 -17.30
CA ILE A 52 -6.17 -4.06 -17.59
C ILE A 52 -4.64 -4.13 -17.59
N PHE A 53 -4.02 -4.74 -16.57
CA PHE A 53 -2.56 -4.91 -16.53
C PHE A 53 -2.03 -5.70 -17.71
N GLN A 54 -2.68 -6.81 -18.09
CA GLN A 54 -2.29 -7.59 -19.26
C GLN A 54 -2.38 -6.75 -20.56
N ASP A 55 -3.40 -5.90 -20.68
CA ASP A 55 -3.55 -5.01 -21.83
C ASP A 55 -2.46 -3.93 -21.87
N LEU A 56 -2.20 -3.28 -20.75
CA LEU A 56 -1.14 -2.26 -20.59
C LEU A 56 0.27 -2.83 -20.89
N LEU A 57 0.50 -4.12 -20.60
CA LEU A 57 1.78 -4.81 -20.79
C LEU A 57 1.86 -5.59 -22.11
N ARG A 58 0.84 -5.49 -22.98
CA ARG A 58 0.82 -6.19 -24.28
C ARG A 58 1.87 -5.66 -25.24
N ASN A 59 2.07 -4.34 -25.24
CA ASN A 59 3.09 -3.68 -26.03
C ASN A 59 4.43 -3.73 -25.29
N ASP A 60 5.48 -4.24 -25.94
CA ASP A 60 6.83 -4.32 -25.40
C ASP A 60 7.46 -2.93 -25.12
N GLU A 61 6.98 -1.88 -25.78
CA GLU A 61 7.40 -0.49 -25.57
C GLU A 61 6.53 0.24 -24.55
N SER A 62 5.69 -0.47 -23.81
CA SER A 62 4.85 0.13 -22.78
C SER A 62 5.67 0.84 -21.70
N PRO A 63 5.35 2.10 -21.34
CA PRO A 63 6.07 2.85 -20.31
C PRO A 63 5.96 2.22 -18.92
N TYR A 64 4.97 1.34 -18.72
CA TYR A 64 4.81 0.60 -17.47
C TYR A 64 5.98 -0.34 -17.17
N TYR A 65 6.70 -0.84 -18.16
CA TYR A 65 7.92 -1.63 -17.94
C TYR A 65 9.01 -0.81 -17.28
N GLN A 66 9.17 0.45 -17.68
CA GLN A 66 10.13 1.37 -17.04
C GLN A 66 9.74 1.67 -15.59
N ALA A 67 8.44 1.91 -15.33
CA ALA A 67 7.94 2.13 -13.98
C ALA A 67 8.16 0.91 -13.06
N ILE A 68 7.95 -0.30 -13.58
CA ILE A 68 8.17 -1.53 -12.84
C ILE A 68 9.68 -1.77 -12.60
N ASP A 69 10.53 -1.55 -13.59
CA ASP A 69 11.99 -1.64 -13.43
C ASP A 69 12.49 -0.65 -12.36
N PHE A 70 12.02 0.59 -12.42
CA PHE A 70 12.33 1.58 -11.39
C PHE A 70 11.86 1.13 -9.98
N LEU A 71 10.65 0.60 -9.87
CA LEU A 71 10.09 0.10 -8.61
C LEU A 71 10.97 -1.01 -8.02
N LEU A 72 11.38 -1.97 -8.82
CA LEU A 72 12.21 -3.12 -8.41
C LEU A 72 13.61 -2.70 -7.97
N ARG A 73 14.22 -1.76 -8.69
CA ARG A 73 15.58 -1.26 -8.37
C ARG A 73 15.59 -0.33 -7.17
N SER A 74 14.52 0.43 -6.95
CA SER A 74 14.46 1.48 -5.93
C SER A 74 14.01 0.99 -4.56
N ASN A 75 13.45 -0.21 -4.45
CA ASN A 75 12.88 -0.73 -3.22
C ASN A 75 13.52 -2.05 -2.81
N ASP A 76 13.39 -2.39 -1.55
CA ASP A 76 13.79 -3.70 -1.03
C ASP A 76 12.89 -4.79 -1.64
N PRO A 77 13.47 -5.87 -2.23
CA PRO A 77 12.69 -6.93 -2.87
C PRO A 77 11.76 -7.66 -1.90
N GLU A 78 12.18 -7.82 -0.65
CA GLU A 78 11.36 -8.48 0.38
C GLU A 78 10.15 -7.62 0.74
N ALA A 79 10.35 -6.31 0.91
CA ALA A 79 9.26 -5.37 1.17
C ALA A 79 8.25 -5.34 0.02
N LEU A 80 8.71 -5.30 -1.23
CA LEU A 80 7.84 -5.37 -2.40
C LEU A 80 7.04 -6.68 -2.45
N ARG A 81 7.70 -7.80 -2.20
CA ARG A 81 7.10 -9.14 -2.20
C ARG A 81 6.05 -9.25 -1.10
N GLN A 82 6.44 -8.95 0.14
CA GLN A 82 5.57 -9.06 1.31
C GLN A 82 4.35 -8.17 1.19
N PHE A 83 4.57 -6.87 0.90
CA PHE A 83 3.48 -5.91 0.74
C PHE A 83 2.56 -6.28 -0.43
N GLY A 84 3.14 -6.68 -1.57
CA GLY A 84 2.37 -7.08 -2.75
C GLY A 84 1.50 -8.32 -2.51
N ILE A 85 2.02 -9.34 -1.81
CA ILE A 85 1.26 -10.54 -1.44
C ILE A 85 0.16 -10.20 -0.43
N ASN A 86 0.45 -9.35 0.55
CA ASN A 86 -0.54 -8.95 1.55
C ASN A 86 -1.72 -8.19 0.91
N ILE A 87 -1.45 -7.30 -0.04
CA ILE A 87 -2.52 -6.61 -0.80
C ILE A 87 -3.22 -7.58 -1.75
N GLY A 88 -2.47 -8.24 -2.64
CA GLY A 88 -3.03 -9.01 -3.74
C GLY A 88 -3.73 -10.29 -3.29
N TYR A 89 -3.08 -11.07 -2.43
CA TYR A 89 -3.63 -12.34 -1.98
C TYR A 89 -4.36 -12.22 -0.65
N ASN A 90 -3.68 -11.76 0.42
CA ASN A 90 -4.29 -11.78 1.75
C ASN A 90 -5.51 -10.86 1.83
N SER A 91 -5.45 -9.64 1.27
CA SER A 91 -6.58 -8.70 1.31
C SER A 91 -7.62 -8.99 0.22
N PHE A 92 -7.21 -8.93 -1.06
CA PHE A 92 -8.16 -8.97 -2.18
C PHE A 92 -8.69 -10.37 -2.51
N THR A 93 -7.99 -11.44 -2.13
CA THR A 93 -8.44 -12.80 -2.44
C THR A 93 -8.96 -13.49 -1.19
N TYR A 94 -8.10 -13.79 -0.24
CA TYR A 94 -8.45 -14.54 0.95
C TYR A 94 -9.36 -13.76 1.91
N GLY A 95 -8.93 -12.58 2.31
CA GLY A 95 -9.71 -11.69 3.18
C GLY A 95 -11.07 -11.35 2.60
N ALA A 96 -11.12 -11.05 1.29
CA ALA A 96 -12.38 -10.78 0.62
C ALA A 96 -13.38 -11.97 0.63
N GLN A 97 -12.91 -13.21 0.70
CA GLN A 97 -13.78 -14.38 0.87
C GLN A 97 -14.38 -14.43 2.27
N ILE A 98 -13.54 -14.28 3.31
CA ILE A 98 -13.98 -14.21 4.70
C ILE A 98 -14.98 -13.07 4.88
N LEU A 99 -14.64 -11.90 4.35
CA LEU A 99 -15.43 -10.68 4.42
C LEU A 99 -16.84 -10.89 3.87
N ARG A 100 -16.96 -11.48 2.67
CA ARG A 100 -18.26 -11.78 2.06
C ARG A 100 -19.08 -12.78 2.89
N GLN A 101 -18.41 -13.77 3.50
CA GLN A 101 -19.09 -14.68 4.41
C GLN A 101 -19.59 -13.97 5.65
N LYS A 102 -18.73 -13.14 6.28
CA LYS A 102 -19.10 -12.35 7.46
C LYS A 102 -20.24 -11.36 7.18
N GLN A 103 -20.24 -10.69 6.03
CA GLN A 103 -21.32 -9.81 5.62
C GLN A 103 -22.68 -10.55 5.54
N LYS A 104 -22.69 -11.78 5.05
CA LYS A 104 -23.91 -12.61 5.02
C LYS A 104 -24.37 -13.00 6.42
N GLU A 105 -23.43 -13.38 7.30
CA GLU A 105 -23.73 -13.79 8.68
C GLU A 105 -24.27 -12.61 9.51
N LEU A 106 -23.69 -11.43 9.34
CA LEU A 106 -23.97 -10.25 10.17
C LEU A 106 -25.06 -9.34 9.60
N SER A 107 -25.42 -9.51 8.33
CA SER A 107 -26.42 -8.68 7.62
C SER A 107 -26.05 -7.19 7.55
N PHE A 108 -24.76 -6.81 7.67
CA PHE A 108 -24.27 -5.45 7.45
C PHE A 108 -22.93 -5.45 6.66
N ALA A 109 -22.61 -4.32 6.06
CA ALA A 109 -21.39 -4.16 5.28
C ALA A 109 -20.15 -4.10 6.20
N VAL A 110 -19.18 -4.97 5.95
CA VAL A 110 -17.86 -4.95 6.62
C VAL A 110 -16.86 -4.28 5.67
N PRO A 111 -16.08 -3.28 6.12
CA PRO A 111 -15.09 -2.63 5.28
C PRO A 111 -13.95 -3.57 4.92
N TRP A 112 -13.38 -3.44 3.74
CA TRP A 112 -12.19 -4.21 3.33
C TRP A 112 -10.88 -3.53 3.73
N VAL A 113 -10.93 -2.27 4.13
CA VAL A 113 -9.82 -1.47 4.65
C VAL A 113 -10.30 -0.65 5.84
N VAL A 114 -9.48 -0.55 6.86
CA VAL A 114 -9.71 0.33 8.01
C VAL A 114 -8.74 1.49 7.96
N LYS A 115 -9.25 2.72 8.07
CA LYS A 115 -8.46 3.95 8.12
C LYS A 115 -8.49 4.50 9.55
N LEU A 116 -7.31 4.74 10.12
CA LEU A 116 -7.13 5.41 11.40
C LEU A 116 -6.46 6.76 11.18
N ARG A 117 -7.03 7.79 11.81
CA ARG A 117 -6.44 9.11 11.87
C ARG A 117 -5.67 9.24 13.18
N LEU A 118 -4.40 9.54 13.10
CA LEU A 118 -3.53 9.76 14.23
C LEU A 118 -3.37 11.27 14.44
N ASP A 119 -3.93 11.80 15.53
CA ASP A 119 -3.98 13.23 15.82
C ASP A 119 -3.67 13.40 17.31
N SER A 120 -2.50 13.94 17.64
CA SER A 120 -2.05 14.12 19.03
C SER A 120 -2.93 15.09 19.83
N ARG A 121 -3.73 15.92 19.15
CA ARG A 121 -4.67 16.85 19.78
C ARG A 121 -5.93 16.17 20.33
N ILE A 122 -6.14 14.91 19.98
CA ILE A 122 -7.27 14.11 20.48
C ILE A 122 -6.69 13.15 21.53
N PRO A 123 -6.77 13.53 22.84
CA PRO A 123 -6.16 12.72 23.89
C PRO A 123 -6.82 11.34 23.98
N ASP A 124 -6.01 10.32 24.23
CA ASP A 124 -6.37 8.93 24.60
C ASP A 124 -7.24 8.15 23.60
N THR A 125 -7.45 8.67 22.37
CA THR A 125 -8.45 8.07 21.49
C THR A 125 -7.90 6.90 20.69
N TYR A 126 -6.63 6.94 20.29
CA TYR A 126 -6.04 5.91 19.43
C TYR A 126 -4.56 5.67 19.73
N ASP A 127 -4.28 5.02 20.84
CA ASP A 127 -2.93 4.57 21.15
C ASP A 127 -2.57 3.29 20.35
N SER A 128 -1.34 2.82 20.47
CA SER A 128 -0.88 1.60 19.80
C SER A 128 -1.61 0.35 20.31
N SER A 129 -2.12 0.33 21.53
CA SER A 129 -2.89 -0.79 22.09
C SER A 129 -4.27 -0.88 21.46
N PHE A 130 -4.94 0.25 21.26
CA PHE A 130 -6.18 0.33 20.51
C PHE A 130 -5.96 -0.12 19.05
N PHE A 131 -4.90 0.38 18.41
CA PHE A 131 -4.55 -0.04 17.05
C PHE A 131 -4.33 -1.55 16.96
N ALA A 132 -3.60 -2.15 17.89
CA ALA A 132 -3.42 -3.59 17.96
C ALA A 132 -4.75 -4.34 18.10
N SER A 133 -5.69 -3.81 18.89
CA SER A 133 -7.02 -4.40 19.05
C SER A 133 -7.85 -4.33 17.75
N VAL A 134 -7.76 -3.20 17.03
CA VAL A 134 -8.41 -3.01 15.73
C VAL A 134 -7.87 -4.01 14.70
N VAL A 135 -6.55 -4.19 14.63
CA VAL A 135 -5.95 -5.17 13.70
C VAL A 135 -6.37 -6.58 14.04
N ARG A 136 -6.28 -7.01 15.30
CA ARG A 136 -6.71 -8.35 15.73
C ARG A 136 -8.19 -8.60 15.43
N THR A 137 -9.05 -7.65 15.75
CA THR A 137 -10.49 -7.74 15.44
C THR A 137 -10.72 -7.80 13.94
N GLY A 138 -10.07 -6.92 13.18
CA GLY A 138 -10.19 -6.86 11.73
C GLY A 138 -9.84 -8.19 11.05
N LEU A 139 -8.78 -8.86 11.51
CA LEU A 139 -8.38 -10.18 10.99
C LEU A 139 -9.51 -11.23 11.13
N THR A 140 -10.29 -11.20 12.23
CA THR A 140 -11.44 -12.11 12.40
C THR A 140 -12.55 -11.88 11.38
N TYR A 141 -12.60 -10.67 10.79
CA TYR A 141 -13.54 -10.29 9.74
C TYR A 141 -12.96 -10.39 8.32
N GLY A 142 -11.68 -10.74 8.18
CA GLY A 142 -11.02 -10.84 6.88
C GLY A 142 -10.43 -9.50 6.39
N ILE A 143 -10.21 -8.54 7.28
CA ILE A 143 -9.58 -7.26 6.98
C ILE A 143 -8.06 -7.42 7.12
N TYR A 144 -7.32 -7.29 6.01
CA TYR A 144 -5.86 -7.41 5.93
C TYR A 144 -5.17 -6.13 5.46
N SER A 145 -5.93 -5.05 5.23
CA SER A 145 -5.39 -3.76 4.79
C SER A 145 -5.78 -2.66 5.75
N TYR A 146 -4.80 -1.87 6.17
CA TYR A 146 -4.96 -0.78 7.11
C TYR A 146 -4.28 0.48 6.58
N GLN A 147 -4.93 1.62 6.79
CA GLN A 147 -4.38 2.93 6.46
C GLN A 147 -4.24 3.76 7.74
N LEU A 148 -3.05 4.29 7.97
CA LEU A 148 -2.77 5.25 9.02
C LEU A 148 -2.57 6.62 8.38
N ARG A 149 -3.10 7.68 8.98
CA ARG A 149 -2.86 9.06 8.55
C ARG A 149 -2.44 9.89 9.75
N SER A 150 -1.19 10.32 9.79
CA SER A 150 -0.71 11.28 10.77
C SER A 150 -1.20 12.68 10.39
N MET A 151 -1.72 13.39 11.38
CA MET A 151 -2.17 14.78 11.23
C MET A 151 -1.10 15.78 11.70
N ASP A 152 -0.18 15.33 12.55
CA ASP A 152 0.89 16.11 13.15
C ASP A 152 2.14 15.26 13.42
N HIS A 153 2.75 15.34 14.59
CA HIS A 153 4.00 14.67 14.93
C HIS A 153 3.93 13.14 14.93
N HIS A 154 5.09 12.50 14.81
CA HIS A 154 5.23 11.04 14.78
C HIS A 154 5.85 10.51 16.09
N GLU A 155 5.57 11.14 17.24
CA GLU A 155 6.23 10.83 18.52
C GLU A 155 6.08 9.35 18.92
N ASP A 156 4.89 8.78 18.74
CA ASP A 156 4.60 7.38 19.09
C ASP A 156 4.82 6.38 17.96
N MET A 157 5.48 6.79 16.87
CA MET A 157 5.65 5.96 15.69
C MET A 157 6.24 4.58 16.00
N GLU A 158 7.17 4.50 16.95
CA GLU A 158 7.82 3.23 17.33
C GLU A 158 6.82 2.20 17.86
N SER A 159 5.88 2.62 18.69
CA SER A 159 4.84 1.75 19.24
C SER A 159 3.90 1.22 18.16
N TYR A 160 3.54 2.05 17.19
CA TYR A 160 2.74 1.61 16.04
C TYR A 160 3.51 0.66 15.12
N LEU A 161 4.81 0.92 14.88
CA LEU A 161 5.66 0.04 14.10
C LEU A 161 5.80 -1.34 14.76
N ALA A 162 5.86 -1.43 16.08
CA ALA A 162 5.86 -2.71 16.79
C ALA A 162 4.57 -3.51 16.53
N VAL A 163 3.41 -2.85 16.48
CA VAL A 163 2.13 -3.49 16.11
C VAL A 163 2.18 -3.97 14.65
N ILE A 164 2.67 -3.14 13.72
CA ILE A 164 2.80 -3.50 12.29
C ILE A 164 3.69 -4.73 12.12
N GLN A 165 4.83 -4.78 12.81
CA GLN A 165 5.75 -5.93 12.80
C GLN A 165 5.10 -7.21 13.33
N SER A 166 4.23 -7.10 14.33
CA SER A 166 3.56 -8.26 14.93
C SER A 166 2.45 -8.87 14.05
N HIS A 167 2.09 -8.20 12.94
CA HIS A 167 1.07 -8.64 11.98
C HIS A 167 1.62 -8.67 10.55
N PRO A 168 2.62 -9.54 10.27
CA PRO A 168 3.30 -9.57 8.98
C PRO A 168 2.40 -9.98 7.80
N GLU A 169 1.23 -10.58 8.08
CA GLU A 169 0.22 -10.96 7.09
C GLU A 169 -0.63 -9.80 6.59
N CYS A 170 -0.61 -8.64 7.27
CA CYS A 170 -1.36 -7.45 6.92
C CYS A 170 -0.52 -6.49 6.06
N ALA A 171 -1.19 -5.69 5.22
CA ALA A 171 -0.60 -4.56 4.52
C ALA A 171 -0.97 -3.25 5.23
N PHE A 172 0.02 -2.42 5.49
CA PHE A 172 -0.16 -1.12 6.11
C PHE A 172 0.30 -0.02 5.15
N LEU A 173 -0.52 1.02 5.00
CA LEU A 173 -0.18 2.23 4.29
C LEU A 173 -0.25 3.41 5.26
N TRP A 174 0.87 4.10 5.47
CA TRP A 174 0.94 5.20 6.43
C TRP A 174 1.20 6.53 5.72
N PHE A 175 0.18 7.37 5.65
CA PHE A 175 0.29 8.76 5.18
C PHE A 175 0.91 9.62 6.28
N LEU A 176 2.14 10.06 6.05
CA LEU A 176 2.90 10.87 7.00
C LEU A 176 2.47 12.34 6.92
N SER A 177 2.66 13.08 8.02
CA SER A 177 2.51 14.53 8.05
C SER A 177 3.75 15.23 7.47
N ASP A 178 3.75 16.55 7.48
CA ASP A 178 4.87 17.39 7.04
C ASP A 178 6.11 17.28 7.96
N THR A 179 5.97 16.64 9.11
CA THR A 179 7.06 16.47 10.08
C THR A 179 8.09 15.48 9.55
N PRO A 180 9.37 15.87 9.44
CA PRO A 180 10.41 14.97 8.97
C PRO A 180 10.62 13.79 9.94
N LEU A 181 10.86 12.59 9.39
CA LEU A 181 11.25 11.43 10.18
C LEU A 181 12.69 11.58 10.67
N THR A 182 12.90 11.24 11.94
CA THR A 182 14.23 11.09 12.50
C THR A 182 14.98 9.92 11.87
N GLU A 183 16.32 9.91 11.95
CA GLU A 183 17.12 8.77 11.48
C GLU A 183 16.74 7.45 12.15
N LYS A 184 16.37 7.49 13.42
CA LYS A 184 15.89 6.32 14.17
C LYS A 184 14.60 5.78 13.58
N GLN A 185 13.62 6.65 13.33
CA GLN A 185 12.34 6.28 12.69
C GLN A 185 12.55 5.72 11.29
N GLN A 186 13.40 6.35 10.48
CA GLN A 186 13.74 5.84 9.13
C GLN A 186 14.33 4.42 9.18
N LYS A 187 15.24 4.14 10.13
CA LYS A 187 15.81 2.79 10.31
C LYS A 187 14.76 1.78 10.74
N LEU A 188 13.82 2.17 11.60
CA LEU A 188 12.74 1.28 12.05
C LEU A 188 11.78 0.90 10.92
N LEU A 189 11.58 1.76 9.92
CA LEU A 189 10.77 1.42 8.75
C LEU A 189 11.30 0.19 8.01
N LEU A 190 12.62 -0.01 7.97
CA LEU A 190 13.24 -1.17 7.31
C LEU A 190 12.87 -2.51 7.95
N SER A 191 12.46 -2.50 9.20
CA SER A 191 12.01 -3.70 9.92
C SER A 191 10.54 -4.05 9.67
N CYS A 192 9.83 -3.26 8.85
CA CYS A 192 8.42 -3.43 8.53
C CYS A 192 8.22 -3.66 7.01
N PRO A 193 8.57 -4.83 6.46
CA PRO A 193 8.43 -5.11 5.01
C PRO A 193 6.98 -5.10 4.53
N ASN A 194 6.03 -5.14 5.43
CA ASN A 194 4.59 -5.08 5.19
C ASN A 194 4.00 -3.65 5.28
N LEU A 195 4.87 -2.63 5.37
CA LEU A 195 4.49 -1.22 5.47
C LEU A 195 4.98 -0.45 4.24
N MET A 196 4.09 0.35 3.66
CA MET A 196 4.41 1.44 2.75
C MET A 196 4.14 2.76 3.47
N VAL A 197 5.12 3.66 3.54
CA VAL A 197 4.88 5.04 3.98
C VAL A 197 4.61 5.93 2.77
N SER A 198 3.86 7.01 2.97
CA SER A 198 3.58 8.00 1.92
C SER A 198 3.95 9.40 2.40
N LEU A 199 4.78 10.10 1.64
CA LEU A 199 5.25 11.45 1.93
C LEU A 199 4.31 12.49 1.33
N PRO A 200 3.98 13.59 2.02
CA PRO A 200 3.22 14.69 1.45
C PRO A 200 4.07 15.43 0.41
N ILE A 201 3.56 15.69 -0.80
CA ILE A 201 4.35 16.33 -1.87
C ILE A 201 4.67 17.78 -1.61
N ASP A 202 3.85 18.47 -0.80
CA ASP A 202 3.98 19.90 -0.56
C ASP A 202 4.92 20.25 0.60
N ALA A 203 5.38 19.26 1.38
CA ALA A 203 6.25 19.55 2.51
C ALA A 203 7.68 19.89 2.06
N PRO A 204 8.30 20.94 2.63
CA PRO A 204 9.65 21.34 2.29
C PRO A 204 10.70 20.23 2.46
N SER A 205 10.46 19.31 3.39
CA SER A 205 11.35 18.18 3.70
C SER A 205 11.22 17.00 2.74
N THR A 206 10.19 16.96 1.89
CA THR A 206 9.83 15.78 1.09
C THR A 206 10.96 15.31 0.18
N ALA A 207 11.61 16.22 -0.55
CA ALA A 207 12.69 15.84 -1.46
C ALA A 207 13.88 15.20 -0.74
N SER A 208 14.28 15.77 0.41
CA SER A 208 15.37 15.22 1.22
C SER A 208 14.99 13.88 1.85
N MET A 209 13.75 13.75 2.31
CA MET A 209 13.22 12.52 2.91
C MET A 209 13.09 11.41 1.86
N ALA A 210 12.53 11.69 0.69
CA ALA A 210 12.45 10.74 -0.43
C ALA A 210 13.82 10.21 -0.83
N LYS A 211 14.84 11.11 -0.88
CA LYS A 211 16.22 10.72 -1.16
C LYS A 211 16.79 9.79 -0.08
N ALA A 212 16.50 10.05 1.20
CA ALA A 212 16.94 9.22 2.31
C ALA A 212 16.30 7.83 2.27
N LEU A 213 14.97 7.75 2.13
CA LEU A 213 14.22 6.50 2.04
C LEU A 213 14.64 5.67 0.82
N ARG A 214 14.90 6.30 -0.32
CA ARG A 214 15.39 5.63 -1.53
C ARG A 214 16.78 5.02 -1.32
N ARG A 215 17.72 5.72 -0.67
CA ARG A 215 19.03 5.18 -0.35
C ARG A 215 18.95 3.93 0.53
N GLN A 216 17.96 3.88 1.39
CA GLN A 216 17.68 2.74 2.25
C GLN A 216 16.81 1.66 1.57
N ARG A 217 16.36 1.91 0.32
CA ARG A 217 15.43 1.04 -0.41
C ARG A 217 14.11 0.79 0.32
N THR A 218 13.68 1.72 1.17
CA THR A 218 12.40 1.66 1.87
C THR A 218 11.25 1.79 0.88
N LEU A 219 10.21 0.99 1.04
CA LEU A 219 8.99 1.08 0.24
C LEU A 219 8.21 2.34 0.62
N PHE A 220 8.15 3.29 -0.30
CA PHE A 220 7.42 4.54 -0.07
C PHE A 220 6.65 5.02 -1.30
N GLY A 221 5.61 5.81 -1.04
CA GLY A 221 4.85 6.56 -2.02
C GLY A 221 4.85 8.04 -1.71
N MET A 222 4.13 8.81 -2.51
CA MET A 222 3.88 10.22 -2.31
C MET A 222 2.38 10.49 -2.34
N HIS A 223 1.92 11.50 -1.62
CA HIS A 223 0.51 11.87 -1.63
C HIS A 223 0.30 13.38 -1.66
N LYS A 224 -0.84 13.76 -2.24
CA LYS A 224 -1.40 15.11 -2.18
C LYS A 224 -2.72 15.06 -1.47
N VAL A 225 -2.87 15.87 -0.43
CA VAL A 225 -4.18 16.15 0.18
C VAL A 225 -4.86 17.22 -0.65
N TYR A 226 -6.13 17.00 -1.04
CA TYR A 226 -6.92 17.94 -1.83
C TYR A 226 -8.23 18.28 -1.14
N GLN A 227 -8.74 19.48 -1.41
CA GLN A 227 -10.07 19.96 -1.01
C GLN A 227 -11.01 20.06 -2.22
N ASP A 228 -12.29 20.27 -2.00
CA ASP A 228 -13.29 20.36 -3.07
C ASP A 228 -12.92 21.36 -4.18
N ALA A 229 -12.35 22.51 -3.80
CA ALA A 229 -11.92 23.54 -4.74
C ALA A 229 -10.78 23.08 -5.65
N ASP A 230 -9.94 22.15 -5.17
CA ASP A 230 -8.75 21.67 -5.87
C ASP A 230 -9.04 20.45 -6.74
N ALA A 231 -10.11 19.69 -6.44
CA ALA A 231 -10.36 18.39 -7.05
C ALA A 231 -10.38 18.43 -8.58
N ALA A 232 -11.02 19.44 -9.18
CA ALA A 232 -11.09 19.60 -10.63
C ALA A 232 -9.73 20.01 -11.24
N ALA A 233 -8.95 20.85 -10.57
CA ALA A 233 -7.66 21.32 -11.04
C ALA A 233 -6.61 20.18 -11.04
N TYR A 234 -6.60 19.33 -10.01
CA TYR A 234 -5.67 18.21 -9.90
C TYR A 234 -5.97 17.07 -10.88
N LEU A 235 -7.23 16.80 -11.16
CA LEU A 235 -7.61 15.80 -12.16
C LEU A 235 -7.24 16.21 -13.60
N LEU A 236 -7.07 17.51 -13.85
CA LEU A 236 -6.83 18.06 -15.18
C LEU A 236 -5.37 18.47 -15.43
N SER A 237 -4.53 18.66 -14.39
CA SER A 237 -3.14 19.10 -14.54
C SER A 237 -2.13 18.05 -14.07
N PHE A 238 -2.03 16.96 -14.83
CA PHE A 238 -1.04 15.90 -14.57
C PHE A 238 0.42 16.39 -14.67
N ASP A 239 0.70 17.46 -15.40
CA ASP A 239 2.05 17.93 -15.65
C ASP A 239 2.80 18.32 -14.37
N HIS A 240 2.13 18.94 -13.42
CA HIS A 240 2.74 19.29 -12.12
C HIS A 240 3.00 18.07 -11.24
N LEU A 241 2.15 17.06 -11.32
CA LEU A 241 2.31 15.80 -10.60
C LEU A 241 3.41 14.94 -11.22
N TYR A 242 3.59 15.03 -12.54
CA TYR A 242 4.58 14.21 -13.26
C TYR A 242 6.01 14.51 -12.80
N SER A 243 6.35 15.77 -12.59
CA SER A 243 7.67 16.18 -12.07
C SER A 243 7.95 15.66 -10.66
N GLN A 244 6.91 15.44 -9.86
CA GLN A 244 7.02 14.89 -8.51
C GLN A 244 7.08 13.35 -8.52
N MET A 245 6.51 12.71 -9.54
CA MET A 245 6.53 11.25 -9.71
C MET A 245 7.93 10.68 -10.02
N GLU A 246 8.89 11.51 -10.44
CA GLU A 246 10.29 11.08 -10.57
C GLU A 246 10.88 10.51 -9.27
N GLN A 247 10.26 10.82 -8.14
CA GLN A 247 10.71 10.38 -6.82
C GLN A 247 10.04 9.10 -6.33
N SER A 248 8.85 8.76 -6.82
CA SER A 248 8.16 7.51 -6.48
C SER A 248 7.19 7.06 -7.57
N VAL A 249 7.02 5.75 -7.72
CA VAL A 249 6.02 5.14 -8.61
C VAL A 249 4.61 5.21 -8.03
N PHE A 250 4.50 5.25 -6.69
CA PHE A 250 3.22 5.30 -5.99
C PHE A 250 2.84 6.73 -5.68
N PHE A 251 1.70 7.15 -6.21
CA PHE A 251 1.12 8.46 -5.93
C PHE A 251 -0.34 8.30 -5.51
N PHE A 252 -0.71 8.98 -4.43
CA PHE A 252 -2.04 8.93 -3.85
C PHE A 252 -2.66 10.33 -3.80
N LEU A 253 -3.91 10.43 -4.23
CA LEU A 253 -4.76 11.57 -3.96
C LEU A 253 -5.58 11.26 -2.70
N VAL A 254 -5.44 12.09 -1.69
CA VAL A 254 -6.10 11.93 -0.39
C VAL A 254 -7.09 13.05 -0.21
N ALA A 255 -8.37 12.73 -0.18
CA ALA A 255 -9.40 13.72 0.12
C ALA A 255 -9.23 14.25 1.55
N ASP A 256 -9.31 15.57 1.72
CA ASP A 256 -9.43 16.19 3.04
C ASP A 256 -10.74 15.76 3.69
N ASP A 257 -10.78 15.77 5.03
CA ASP A 257 -11.98 15.38 5.79
C ASP A 257 -13.15 16.36 5.59
N SER A 258 -12.88 17.56 5.07
CA SER A 258 -13.88 18.59 4.69
C SER A 258 -14.48 18.38 3.30
N CYS A 259 -13.94 17.46 2.48
CA CYS A 259 -14.43 17.23 1.14
C CYS A 259 -15.87 16.71 1.12
N SER A 260 -16.63 17.20 0.16
CA SER A 260 -17.98 16.70 -0.11
C SER A 260 -17.96 15.26 -0.61
N LYS A 261 -19.06 14.53 -0.42
CA LYS A 261 -19.19 13.16 -0.95
C LYS A 261 -19.10 13.10 -2.49
N GLU A 262 -19.37 14.19 -3.16
CA GLU A 262 -19.30 14.31 -4.62
C GLU A 262 -17.86 14.36 -5.11
N SER A 263 -16.97 15.02 -4.37
CA SER A 263 -15.52 15.10 -4.69
C SER A 263 -14.75 13.82 -4.36
N ILE A 264 -15.33 12.90 -3.58
CA ILE A 264 -14.70 11.63 -3.17
C ILE A 264 -15.09 10.49 -4.12
N ARG A 265 -16.11 10.68 -4.97
CA ARG A 265 -16.57 9.69 -5.96
C ARG A 265 -15.87 9.80 -7.30
#